data_3a08c69f550f8f7c57b214a51ca7fe2e
#
_entry.id   3a08c69f550f8f7c57b214a51ca7fe2e
#
_cell.length_a   1.000
_cell.length_b   1.000
_cell.length_c   1.000
_cell.angle_alpha   90.00
_cell.angle_beta   90.00
_cell.angle_gamma   90.00
#
_symmetry.space_group_name_H-M   'P 1'
#
loop_
_entity.id
_entity.type
_entity.pdbx_description
1 polymer ?
#
loop_
_entity_poly.entity_id
_entity_poly.type
_entity_poly.pdbx_seq_one_letter_code
_entity_poly.pdbx_strand_id
1 'polypeptide(L)'
;GGKERYQSSHKALEFIKNKKIKNVFIHDAARPNFSINLLKNLNKNLNKNKAVVPYINTNNSTKYKNKNRIVNLKREKVLLTQTPQCFDFKTLYNLSKNNKNSITDESALFLNDGKKVKFIKGEEKNIKITKKSDLYKSEIESFYGIGFDIHRLIKNKKLYLGGIKIPFHSGLKGHSDGDVILHSIIDAILG
;
A
#
# COMPACT_ATOMS: atom_id res chain seq x y z
N GLY A 1 11.17 10.67 4.08
CA GLY A 1 10.02 11.17 3.29
C GLY A 1 10.13 12.67 3.02
N GLY A 2 9.14 13.21 2.33
CA GLY A 2 8.98 14.64 2.12
C GLY A 2 7.96 15.24 3.09
N LYS A 3 7.83 16.57 3.09
CA LYS A 3 6.77 17.27 3.84
C LYS A 3 5.38 16.95 3.26
N GLU A 4 5.33 16.71 1.94
CA GLU A 4 4.11 16.35 1.22
C GLU A 4 4.27 15.00 0.50
N ARG A 5 3.13 14.38 0.13
CA ARG A 5 3.09 13.07 -0.53
C ARG A 5 3.95 13.03 -1.80
N TYR A 6 3.78 14.01 -2.70
CA TYR A 6 4.52 14.04 -3.96
C TYR A 6 6.03 14.17 -3.79
N GLN A 7 6.50 14.85 -2.73
CA GLN A 7 7.93 14.95 -2.41
C GLN A 7 8.49 13.61 -1.96
N SER A 8 7.71 12.82 -1.24
CA SER A 8 8.11 11.45 -0.83
C SER A 8 8.27 10.55 -2.05
N SER A 9 7.32 10.60 -2.98
CA SER A 9 7.39 9.88 -4.26
C SER A 9 8.60 10.31 -5.08
N HIS A 10 8.83 11.63 -5.22
CA HIS A 10 9.99 12.15 -5.96
C HIS A 10 11.32 11.68 -5.36
N LYS A 11 11.49 11.75 -4.04
CA LYS A 11 12.70 11.26 -3.36
C LYS A 11 12.93 9.76 -3.59
N ALA A 12 11.87 8.95 -3.60
CA ALA A 12 11.97 7.54 -3.92
C ALA A 12 12.42 7.31 -5.38
N LEU A 13 11.85 8.05 -6.33
CA LEU A 13 12.26 8.00 -7.74
C LEU A 13 13.71 8.44 -7.92
N GLU A 14 14.14 9.49 -7.24
CA GLU A 14 15.52 9.98 -7.24
C GLU A 14 16.50 8.92 -6.72
N PHE A 15 16.17 8.23 -5.65
CA PHE A 15 16.99 7.16 -5.07
C PHE A 15 17.22 5.99 -6.03
N ILE A 16 16.24 5.68 -6.86
CA ILE A 16 16.33 4.54 -7.81
C ILE A 16 16.71 4.95 -9.23
N LYS A 17 16.97 6.23 -9.52
CA LYS A 17 17.19 6.75 -10.89
C LYS A 17 18.33 6.08 -11.65
N ASN A 18 19.37 5.62 -10.95
CA ASN A 18 20.54 4.97 -11.55
C ASN A 18 20.36 3.46 -11.76
N LYS A 19 19.19 2.91 -11.34
CA LYS A 19 18.86 1.51 -11.56
C LYS A 19 18.19 1.33 -12.93
N LYS A 20 18.38 0.18 -13.57
CA LYS A 20 17.76 -0.16 -14.87
C LYS A 20 16.27 -0.47 -14.70
N ILE A 21 15.48 0.54 -14.28
CA ILE A 21 14.03 0.42 -14.04
C ILE A 21 13.30 0.99 -15.25
N LYS A 22 12.41 0.19 -15.83
CA LYS A 22 11.53 0.60 -16.93
C LYS A 22 10.20 1.14 -16.42
N ASN A 23 9.57 0.43 -15.52
CA ASN A 23 8.24 0.71 -15.00
C ASN A 23 8.28 0.87 -13.49
N VAL A 24 7.38 1.72 -12.95
CA VAL A 24 7.24 1.92 -11.51
C VAL A 24 5.77 1.92 -11.13
N PHE A 25 5.46 1.31 -10.00
CA PHE A 25 4.15 1.37 -9.36
C PHE A 25 4.23 2.32 -8.16
N ILE A 26 3.32 3.29 -8.11
CA ILE A 26 3.16 4.17 -6.95
C ILE A 26 1.90 3.73 -6.22
N HIS A 27 2.04 3.44 -4.94
CA HIS A 27 0.95 2.87 -4.15
C HIS A 27 0.81 3.55 -2.78
N ASP A 28 -0.44 3.77 -2.37
CA ASP A 28 -0.77 4.25 -1.04
C ASP A 28 -0.74 3.05 -0.06
N ALA A 29 0.13 3.08 0.95
CA ALA A 29 0.18 2.04 2.00
C ALA A 29 -1.17 1.84 2.73
N ALA A 30 -2.04 2.85 2.68
CA ALA A 30 -3.38 2.79 3.24
C ALA A 30 -4.41 2.02 2.38
N ARG A 31 -3.99 1.32 1.31
CA ARG A 31 -4.84 0.47 0.46
C ARG A 31 -4.34 -0.97 0.46
N PRO A 32 -4.64 -1.77 1.49
CA PRO A 32 -4.11 -3.13 1.60
C PRO A 32 -4.74 -4.12 0.60
N ASN A 33 -5.95 -3.86 0.09
CA ASN A 33 -6.80 -4.84 -0.57
C ASN A 33 -6.83 -4.70 -2.10
N PHE A 34 -5.66 -4.59 -2.76
CA PHE A 34 -5.59 -4.68 -4.22
C PHE A 34 -5.21 -6.10 -4.67
N SER A 35 -5.76 -6.56 -5.79
CA SER A 35 -5.49 -7.89 -6.29
C SER A 35 -4.23 -7.98 -7.17
N ILE A 36 -3.64 -9.18 -7.26
CA ILE A 36 -2.57 -9.47 -8.23
C ILE A 36 -3.06 -9.26 -9.67
N ASN A 37 -4.35 -9.52 -9.94
CA ASN A 37 -4.94 -9.32 -11.26
C ASN A 37 -4.95 -7.84 -11.65
N LEU A 38 -5.20 -6.93 -10.71
CA LEU A 38 -5.09 -5.49 -10.96
C LEU A 38 -3.66 -5.11 -11.36
N LEU A 39 -2.64 -5.61 -10.66
CA LEU A 39 -1.23 -5.36 -11.02
C LEU A 39 -0.89 -5.88 -12.42
N LYS A 40 -1.30 -7.11 -12.75
CA LYS A 40 -1.08 -7.69 -14.09
C LYS A 40 -1.75 -6.85 -15.17
N ASN A 41 -2.98 -6.37 -14.93
CA ASN A 41 -3.73 -5.54 -15.87
C ASN A 41 -3.08 -4.16 -16.07
N LEU A 42 -2.64 -3.52 -15.00
CA LEU A 42 -1.90 -2.26 -15.04
C LEU A 42 -0.63 -2.40 -15.88
N ASN A 43 0.19 -3.42 -15.61
CA ASN A 43 1.43 -3.67 -16.32
C ASN A 43 1.20 -3.98 -17.82
N LYS A 44 0.20 -4.79 -18.13
CA LYS A 44 -0.19 -5.10 -19.53
C LYS A 44 -0.56 -3.83 -20.31
N ASN A 45 -1.34 -2.94 -19.70
CA ASN A 45 -1.74 -1.68 -20.35
C ASN A 45 -0.59 -0.69 -20.47
N LEU A 46 0.41 -0.73 -19.58
CA LEU A 46 1.57 0.15 -19.62
C LEU A 46 2.47 -0.13 -20.85
N ASN A 47 2.43 -1.33 -21.43
CA ASN A 47 3.20 -1.64 -22.64
C ASN A 47 2.86 -0.71 -23.82
N LYS A 48 1.64 -0.17 -23.86
CA LYS A 48 1.15 0.74 -24.91
C LYS A 48 0.94 2.17 -24.42
N ASN A 49 1.16 2.45 -23.14
CA ASN A 49 0.89 3.74 -22.51
C ASN A 49 2.05 4.14 -21.60
N LYS A 50 2.17 5.42 -21.26
CA LYS A 50 3.18 5.91 -20.31
C LYS A 50 2.67 6.07 -18.88
N ALA A 51 1.35 6.09 -18.72
CA ALA A 51 0.65 6.16 -17.44
C ALA A 51 -0.62 5.34 -17.50
N VAL A 52 -0.86 4.50 -16.49
CA VAL A 52 -2.08 3.68 -16.34
C VAL A 52 -2.58 3.81 -14.91
N VAL A 53 -3.84 4.19 -14.75
CA VAL A 53 -4.46 4.53 -13.48
C VAL A 53 -5.76 3.77 -13.30
N PRO A 54 -5.96 3.04 -12.21
CA PRO A 54 -7.23 2.40 -11.92
C PRO A 54 -8.21 3.41 -11.34
N TYR A 55 -9.49 3.23 -11.66
CA TYR A 55 -10.57 4.06 -11.15
C TYR A 55 -11.82 3.24 -10.83
N ILE A 56 -12.65 3.78 -9.96
CA ILE A 56 -14.03 3.34 -9.76
C ILE A 56 -14.97 4.52 -10.03
N ASN A 57 -16.21 4.20 -10.40
CA ASN A 57 -17.26 5.21 -10.52
C ASN A 57 -17.83 5.54 -9.13
N THR A 58 -18.51 6.66 -9.02
CA THR A 58 -19.29 6.99 -7.82
C THR A 58 -20.78 6.84 -8.08
N ASN A 59 -21.49 6.23 -7.13
CA ASN A 59 -22.94 6.16 -7.14
C ASN A 59 -23.60 7.39 -6.50
N ASN A 60 -22.78 8.22 -5.81
CA ASN A 60 -23.25 9.41 -5.12
C ASN A 60 -23.44 10.60 -6.07
N SER A 61 -24.40 11.46 -5.75
CA SER A 61 -24.53 12.78 -6.39
C SER A 61 -23.30 13.62 -6.06
N THR A 62 -22.57 14.08 -7.11
CA THR A 62 -21.29 14.75 -6.95
C THR A 62 -21.43 16.25 -7.25
N LYS A 63 -20.91 17.07 -6.36
CA LYS A 63 -20.91 18.53 -6.47
C LYS A 63 -19.46 19.02 -6.48
N TYR A 64 -19.20 20.01 -7.33
CA TYR A 64 -17.95 20.76 -7.31
C TYR A 64 -18.17 22.12 -6.62
N LYS A 65 -17.43 22.36 -5.54
CA LYS A 65 -17.48 23.63 -4.82
C LYS A 65 -16.28 24.50 -5.21
N ASN A 66 -16.57 25.65 -5.77
CA ASN A 66 -15.57 26.67 -6.09
C ASN A 66 -15.95 27.98 -5.40
N LYS A 67 -15.21 28.37 -4.37
CA LYS A 67 -15.53 29.52 -3.50
C LYS A 67 -17.01 29.49 -3.07
N ASN A 68 -17.81 30.43 -3.57
CA ASN A 68 -19.24 30.56 -3.23
C ASN A 68 -20.19 29.85 -4.22
N ARG A 69 -19.67 29.20 -5.24
CA ARG A 69 -20.48 28.54 -6.27
C ARG A 69 -20.41 27.01 -6.13
N ILE A 70 -21.57 26.37 -6.14
CA ILE A 70 -21.70 24.92 -6.19
C ILE A 70 -22.23 24.52 -7.55
N VAL A 71 -21.51 23.63 -8.24
CA VAL A 71 -21.86 23.13 -9.56
C VAL A 71 -22.16 21.63 -9.47
N ASN A 72 -23.23 21.21 -10.12
CA ASN A 72 -23.58 19.81 -10.23
C ASN A 72 -22.68 19.12 -11.26
N LEU A 73 -21.97 18.06 -10.88
CA LEU A 73 -21.22 17.22 -11.80
C LEU A 73 -22.04 15.99 -12.20
N LYS A 74 -22.03 15.66 -13.47
CA LYS A 74 -22.56 14.37 -13.93
C LYS A 74 -21.66 13.27 -13.39
N ARG A 75 -22.20 12.44 -12.47
CA ARG A 75 -21.41 11.38 -11.78
C ARG A 75 -20.75 10.41 -12.75
N GLU A 76 -21.34 10.18 -13.91
CA GLU A 76 -20.82 9.32 -14.97
C GLU A 76 -19.50 9.87 -15.59
N LYS A 77 -19.21 11.17 -15.37
CA LYS A 77 -17.97 11.83 -15.80
C LYS A 77 -16.94 11.99 -14.66
N VAL A 78 -17.23 11.46 -13.48
CA VAL A 78 -16.33 11.54 -12.32
C VAL A 78 -15.65 10.19 -12.13
N LEU A 79 -14.32 10.21 -12.16
CA LEU A 79 -13.48 9.05 -11.92
C LEU A 79 -12.84 9.16 -10.54
N LEU A 80 -13.13 8.23 -9.64
CA LEU A 80 -12.45 8.13 -8.35
C LEU A 80 -11.20 7.27 -8.53
N THR A 81 -10.05 7.91 -8.65
CA THR A 81 -8.78 7.23 -8.91
C THR A 81 -8.31 6.45 -7.69
N GLN A 82 -7.72 5.29 -7.95
CA GLN A 82 -7.13 4.44 -6.94
C GLN A 82 -5.61 4.30 -7.17
N THR A 83 -4.93 3.67 -6.24
CA THR A 83 -3.58 3.14 -6.41
C THR A 83 -3.61 1.63 -6.16
N PRO A 84 -2.67 0.82 -6.75
CA PRO A 84 -1.44 1.21 -7.45
C PRO A 84 -1.69 1.93 -8.78
N GLN A 85 -0.91 2.98 -9.05
CA GLN A 85 -0.81 3.61 -10.36
C GLN A 85 0.50 3.19 -11.02
N CYS A 86 0.49 2.89 -12.31
CA CYS A 86 1.65 2.35 -13.03
C CYS A 86 2.14 3.35 -14.08
N PHE A 87 3.46 3.59 -14.10
CA PHE A 87 4.08 4.59 -14.95
C PHE A 87 5.37 4.11 -15.60
N ASP A 88 5.67 4.64 -16.80
CA ASP A 88 7.00 4.61 -17.37
C ASP A 88 7.92 5.44 -16.46
N PHE A 89 8.97 4.81 -15.94
CA PHE A 89 9.85 5.41 -14.93
C PHE A 89 10.47 6.73 -15.41
N LYS A 90 11.06 6.73 -16.61
CA LYS A 90 11.77 7.89 -17.15
C LYS A 90 10.83 9.09 -17.32
N THR A 91 9.63 8.85 -17.82
CA THR A 91 8.62 9.91 -18.01
C THR A 91 8.17 10.47 -16.67
N LEU A 92 7.79 9.60 -15.72
CA LEU A 92 7.36 10.05 -14.38
C LEU A 92 8.47 10.81 -13.66
N TYR A 93 9.69 10.30 -13.67
CA TYR A 93 10.84 10.95 -13.01
C TYR A 93 11.05 12.38 -13.55
N ASN A 94 11.08 12.55 -14.88
CA ASN A 94 11.26 13.87 -15.50
C ASN A 94 10.13 14.84 -15.13
N LEU A 95 8.88 14.41 -15.15
CA LEU A 95 7.74 15.22 -14.75
C LEU A 95 7.79 15.59 -13.26
N SER A 96 8.15 14.65 -12.40
CA SER A 96 8.24 14.88 -10.95
C SER A 96 9.37 15.85 -10.58
N LYS A 97 10.49 15.81 -11.29
CA LYS A 97 11.62 16.72 -11.08
C LYS A 97 11.25 18.18 -11.36
N ASN A 98 10.44 18.43 -12.37
CA ASN A 98 10.04 19.77 -12.79
C ASN A 98 8.80 20.29 -12.06
N ASN A 99 8.14 19.45 -11.26
CA ASN A 99 6.93 19.84 -10.56
C ASN A 99 7.24 20.67 -9.31
N LYS A 100 6.63 21.85 -9.23
CA LYS A 100 6.68 22.76 -8.07
C LYS A 100 5.35 22.84 -7.31
N ASN A 101 4.30 22.22 -7.84
CA ASN A 101 2.95 22.34 -7.31
C ASN A 101 2.57 21.12 -6.48
N SER A 102 1.74 21.31 -5.47
CA SER A 102 1.12 20.19 -4.77
C SER A 102 0.17 19.43 -5.71
N ILE A 103 0.25 18.12 -5.71
CA ILE A 103 -0.58 17.22 -6.51
C ILE A 103 -1.22 16.15 -5.63
N THR A 104 -2.41 15.72 -5.99
CA THR A 104 -3.16 14.68 -5.27
C THR A 104 -2.63 13.28 -5.56
N ASP A 105 -2.24 13.02 -6.80
CA ASP A 105 -1.61 11.78 -7.25
C ASP A 105 -0.67 12.02 -8.43
N GLU A 106 0.14 11.02 -8.80
CA GLU A 106 1.15 11.18 -9.85
C GLU A 106 0.54 11.28 -11.26
N SER A 107 -0.70 10.83 -11.47
CA SER A 107 -1.38 11.00 -12.76
C SER A 107 -1.60 12.48 -13.11
N ALA A 108 -1.75 13.33 -12.10
CA ALA A 108 -1.88 14.77 -12.28
C ALA A 108 -0.67 15.38 -13.00
N LEU A 109 0.55 14.85 -12.79
CA LEU A 109 1.74 15.31 -13.51
C LEU A 109 1.62 15.11 -15.01
N PHE A 110 1.06 13.96 -15.43
CA PHE A 110 0.85 13.67 -16.85
C PHE A 110 -0.24 14.54 -17.44
N LEU A 111 -1.37 14.69 -16.74
CA LEU A 111 -2.50 15.50 -17.21
C LEU A 111 -2.13 16.99 -17.33
N ASN A 112 -1.41 17.52 -16.34
CA ASN A 112 -0.96 18.92 -16.33
C ASN A 112 0.06 19.21 -17.45
N ASP A 113 0.82 18.19 -17.89
CA ASP A 113 1.78 18.28 -19.00
C ASP A 113 1.13 17.91 -20.35
N GLY A 114 -0.20 17.77 -20.41
CA GLY A 114 -0.93 17.41 -21.62
C GLY A 114 -0.71 15.98 -22.12
N LYS A 115 -0.09 15.12 -21.31
CA LYS A 115 0.17 13.73 -21.65
C LYS A 115 -1.03 12.84 -21.39
N LYS A 116 -1.20 11.83 -22.25
CA LYS A 116 -2.29 10.85 -22.11
C LYS A 116 -2.08 9.95 -20.91
N VAL A 117 -3.15 9.76 -20.13
CA VAL A 117 -3.28 8.79 -19.05
C VAL A 117 -4.32 7.76 -19.47
N LYS A 118 -3.97 6.47 -19.41
CA LYS A 118 -4.92 5.38 -19.64
C LYS A 118 -5.61 5.06 -18.33
N PHE A 119 -6.90 5.31 -18.24
CA PHE A 119 -7.73 4.87 -17.14
C PHE A 119 -8.26 3.47 -17.38
N ILE A 120 -8.20 2.60 -16.37
CA ILE A 120 -8.75 1.23 -16.40
C ILE A 120 -9.66 1.03 -15.20
N LYS A 121 -10.59 0.09 -15.27
CA LYS A 121 -11.46 -0.22 -14.13
C LYS A 121 -10.63 -0.77 -12.98
N GLY A 122 -10.80 -0.18 -11.81
CA GLY A 122 -10.21 -0.60 -10.55
C GLY A 122 -11.10 -1.59 -9.80
N GLU A 123 -10.93 -1.68 -8.50
CA GLU A 123 -11.59 -2.67 -7.65
C GLU A 123 -12.30 -2.00 -6.48
N GLU A 124 -13.57 -2.32 -6.27
CA GLU A 124 -14.37 -1.77 -5.16
C GLU A 124 -13.77 -2.14 -3.78
N LYS A 125 -13.17 -3.33 -3.68
CA LYS A 125 -12.49 -3.78 -2.45
C LYS A 125 -11.20 -3.01 -2.15
N ASN A 126 -10.60 -2.36 -3.13
CA ASN A 126 -9.36 -1.58 -2.99
C ASN A 126 -9.64 -0.20 -2.37
N ILE A 127 -10.27 -0.21 -1.21
CA ILE A 127 -10.60 1.00 -0.45
C ILE A 127 -9.34 1.63 0.14
N LYS A 128 -9.39 2.94 0.38
CA LYS A 128 -8.35 3.66 1.15
C LYS A 128 -8.79 3.76 2.60
N ILE A 129 -8.05 3.15 3.50
CA ILE A 129 -8.27 3.24 4.94
C ILE A 129 -7.82 4.62 5.41
N THR A 130 -8.76 5.50 5.71
CA THR A 130 -8.52 6.87 6.16
C THR A 130 -9.12 7.18 7.51
N LYS A 131 -10.14 6.41 7.89
CA LYS A 131 -10.85 6.52 9.17
C LYS A 131 -10.91 5.15 9.84
N LYS A 132 -11.08 5.13 11.16
CA LYS A 132 -11.24 3.88 11.92
C LYS A 132 -12.39 3.01 11.39
N SER A 133 -13.48 3.63 10.93
CA SER A 133 -14.62 2.91 10.32
C SER A 133 -14.27 2.18 9.02
N ASP A 134 -13.22 2.58 8.31
CA ASP A 134 -12.81 1.93 7.06
C ASP A 134 -12.15 0.58 7.30
N LEU A 135 -11.60 0.35 8.51
CA LEU A 135 -11.04 -0.95 8.93
C LEU A 135 -12.10 -2.06 8.92
N TYR A 136 -13.33 -1.73 9.27
CA TYR A 136 -14.43 -2.70 9.28
C TYR A 136 -15.02 -2.99 7.89
N LYS A 137 -14.70 -2.14 6.90
CA LYS A 137 -15.10 -2.32 5.49
C LYS A 137 -14.05 -3.08 4.68
N SER A 138 -12.81 -3.13 5.15
CA SER A 138 -11.83 -4.03 4.58
C SER A 138 -12.25 -5.43 4.99
N GLU A 139 -12.63 -6.28 4.02
CA GLU A 139 -12.68 -7.72 4.26
C GLU A 139 -11.25 -8.16 4.59
N ILE A 140 -10.91 -8.10 5.86
CA ILE A 140 -9.73 -8.76 6.38
C ILE A 140 -10.12 -10.23 6.38
N GLU A 141 -9.58 -11.00 5.44
CA GLU A 141 -9.63 -12.45 5.57
C GLU A 141 -9.02 -12.79 6.93
N SER A 142 -9.86 -13.25 7.85
CA SER A 142 -9.40 -13.67 9.16
C SER A 142 -8.89 -15.09 9.02
N PHE A 143 -7.59 -15.25 9.24
CA PHE A 143 -6.96 -16.55 9.31
C PHE A 143 -6.90 -16.97 10.78
N TYR A 144 -7.19 -18.22 11.03
CA TYR A 144 -7.11 -18.82 12.35
C TYR A 144 -6.06 -19.93 12.29
N GLY A 145 -5.13 -19.91 13.21
CA GLY A 145 -4.13 -20.95 13.37
C GLY A 145 -4.03 -21.36 14.83
N ILE A 146 -3.65 -22.60 15.07
CA ILE A 146 -3.35 -23.12 16.40
C ILE A 146 -1.89 -23.56 16.38
N GLY A 147 -1.10 -23.05 17.32
CA GLY A 147 0.29 -23.45 17.50
C GLY A 147 0.51 -23.90 18.93
N PHE A 148 1.37 -24.89 19.09
CA PHE A 148 1.64 -25.47 20.39
C PHE A 148 3.11 -25.86 20.50
N ASP A 149 3.79 -25.45 21.59
CA ASP A 149 5.16 -25.85 21.87
C ASP A 149 5.37 -26.12 23.36
N ILE A 150 6.21 -27.09 23.69
CA ILE A 150 6.56 -27.45 25.07
C ILE A 150 8.07 -27.57 25.21
N HIS A 151 8.62 -26.80 26.14
CA HIS A 151 10.01 -26.93 26.53
C HIS A 151 10.15 -27.22 28.01
N ARG A 152 11.11 -28.10 28.33
CA ARG A 152 11.42 -28.43 29.72
C ARG A 152 12.11 -27.28 30.42
N LEU A 153 11.71 -26.96 31.66
CA LEU A 153 12.41 -26.01 32.52
C LEU A 153 13.72 -26.61 33.07
N ILE A 154 14.78 -25.83 33.01
CA ILE A 154 16.09 -26.19 33.62
C ILE A 154 16.57 -25.07 34.52
N LYS A 155 17.17 -25.43 35.65
CA LYS A 155 17.73 -24.46 36.61
C LYS A 155 18.89 -23.69 36.01
N ASN A 156 19.15 -22.49 36.55
CA ASN A 156 20.28 -21.63 36.18
C ASN A 156 20.27 -21.12 34.73
N LYS A 157 19.15 -21.20 34.04
CA LYS A 157 18.93 -20.55 32.72
C LYS A 157 17.94 -19.41 32.85
N LYS A 158 18.16 -18.34 32.09
CA LYS A 158 17.23 -17.21 32.02
C LYS A 158 15.95 -17.63 31.28
N LEU A 159 14.79 -17.18 31.76
CA LEU A 159 13.51 -17.41 31.11
C LEU A 159 13.20 -16.25 30.18
N TYR A 160 12.88 -16.57 28.91
CA TYR A 160 12.33 -15.64 27.94
C TYR A 160 10.97 -16.16 27.44
N LEU A 161 9.98 -15.26 27.36
CA LEU A 161 8.65 -15.56 26.88
C LEU A 161 8.19 -14.40 26.00
N GLY A 162 7.94 -14.63 24.70
CA GLY A 162 7.61 -13.61 23.72
C GLY A 162 8.72 -12.57 23.54
N GLY A 163 9.99 -12.99 23.67
CA GLY A 163 11.16 -12.11 23.63
C GLY A 163 11.40 -11.28 24.91
N ILE A 164 10.53 -11.39 25.92
CA ILE A 164 10.64 -10.66 27.18
C ILE A 164 11.32 -11.52 28.24
N LYS A 165 12.34 -11.00 28.90
CA LYS A 165 12.99 -11.68 30.03
C LYS A 165 12.08 -11.67 31.25
N ILE A 166 11.76 -12.85 31.75
CA ILE A 166 10.96 -13.06 32.96
C ILE A 166 11.89 -13.35 34.14
N PRO A 167 11.74 -12.65 35.29
CA PRO A 167 12.51 -12.92 36.50
C PRO A 167 12.01 -14.24 37.13
N PHE A 168 12.68 -15.33 36.80
CA PHE A 168 12.37 -16.69 37.30
C PHE A 168 13.66 -17.47 37.48
N HIS A 169 13.67 -18.44 38.43
CA HIS A 169 14.86 -19.20 38.83
C HIS A 169 15.25 -20.30 37.82
N SER A 170 14.42 -20.53 36.81
CA SER A 170 14.63 -21.54 35.77
C SER A 170 14.27 -21.01 34.41
N GLY A 171 14.89 -21.48 33.34
CA GLY A 171 14.59 -21.12 31.96
C GLY A 171 14.28 -22.33 31.10
N LEU A 172 13.79 -22.12 29.90
CA LEU A 172 13.39 -23.14 28.97
C LEU A 172 14.63 -23.80 28.30
N LYS A 173 14.63 -25.15 28.18
CA LYS A 173 15.65 -25.88 27.46
C LYS A 173 15.43 -25.72 25.96
N GLY A 174 16.44 -25.25 25.22
CA GLY A 174 16.42 -25.14 23.76
C GLY A 174 17.80 -24.77 23.24
N HIS A 175 17.99 -24.86 21.92
CA HIS A 175 19.26 -24.48 21.25
C HIS A 175 19.51 -22.99 21.21
N SER A 176 18.45 -22.17 21.36
CA SER A 176 18.48 -20.70 21.51
C SER A 176 17.98 -20.29 22.89
N ASP A 177 17.14 -19.28 22.97
CA ASP A 177 16.42 -18.89 24.20
C ASP A 177 15.31 -19.89 24.60
N GLY A 178 14.86 -20.72 23.64
CA GLY A 178 13.81 -21.72 23.84
C GLY A 178 12.44 -21.10 24.04
N ASP A 179 12.16 -19.96 23.41
CA ASP A 179 10.93 -19.20 23.60
C ASP A 179 9.71 -19.92 23.01
N VAL A 180 8.98 -20.62 23.86
CA VAL A 180 7.80 -21.43 23.50
C VAL A 180 6.66 -20.58 22.92
N ILE A 181 6.57 -19.28 23.27
CA ILE A 181 5.54 -18.40 22.73
C ILE A 181 5.84 -18.10 21.27
N LEU A 182 7.08 -17.73 20.95
CA LEU A 182 7.46 -17.46 19.57
C LEU A 182 7.35 -18.70 18.69
N HIS A 183 7.75 -19.86 19.19
CA HIS A 183 7.61 -21.13 18.45
C HIS A 183 6.13 -21.46 18.20
N SER A 184 5.27 -21.37 19.22
CA SER A 184 3.83 -21.61 19.05
C SER A 184 3.17 -20.62 18.06
N ILE A 185 3.61 -19.35 18.04
CA ILE A 185 3.13 -18.38 17.05
C ILE A 185 3.58 -18.79 15.63
N ILE A 186 4.81 -19.22 15.48
CA ILE A 186 5.33 -19.69 14.18
C ILE A 186 4.52 -20.88 13.68
N ASP A 187 4.28 -21.88 14.54
CA ASP A 187 3.46 -23.04 14.21
C ASP A 187 2.03 -22.64 13.82
N ALA A 188 1.41 -21.72 14.57
CA ALA A 188 0.08 -21.22 14.24
C ALA A 188 0.00 -20.47 12.88
N ILE A 189 1.12 -19.88 12.42
CA ILE A 189 1.19 -19.18 11.14
C ILE A 189 1.45 -20.13 9.98
N LEU A 190 2.26 -21.17 10.23
CA LEU A 190 2.68 -22.11 9.18
C LEU A 190 1.67 -23.25 8.95
N GLY A 191 0.82 -23.57 9.89
CA GLY A 191 -0.25 -24.58 9.78
C GLY A 191 0.19 -25.97 10.22
#